data_cdbf8cc577406034f568402fd0b9b706
#
_entry.id   cdbf8cc577406034f568402fd0b9b706
#
_cell.length_a   1.000
_cell.length_b   1.000
_cell.length_c   1.000
_cell.angle_alpha   90.00
_cell.angle_beta   90.00
_cell.angle_gamma   90.00
#
_symmetry.space_group_name_H-M   'P 1'
#
loop_
_entity.id
_entity.type
_entity.pdbx_description
1 polymer ?
#
loop_
_entity_poly.entity_id
_entity_poly.type
_entity_poly.pdbx_seq_one_letter_code
_entity_poly.pdbx_strand_id
1 'polypeptide(L)'
;NLKHYVQIDSFRVTQEKVYYELIDIVKEYIKNNKSHKAKAIKCIYDSMYYLDNKSAENYIKYYVELTDKNIATGNIYDILGSQNRNEIISWGSPLVWNVLRDEKNVKYYKSTISAPRLTLYDYQLYIENPTDDKNIKIYKKKCKRKYLEFISTMFNLCLGQGHGFKATDVWDCEYEILIALGCDTIKKNNDLIGYNIVTQQQGLTYGFDWNEMATKIGYIDVSKSFICTSINYLKCIMETLQKDNAWQSKKWKTYYYYINFRQIMRFHSEWRIVYHNFHENFLKGQPIPYPKELYPIFGLSFCFNTFLTNEYIDKNKSQQYIDYVHNMAFDLLTVYKRIIKRNTWLSPPTKKYALLKLEHIKLEVGNPKILREDPILDYDSKQAYQNMVKLAHWRTKKMISLDGKSTEVDIPIIDWEEFKMVGKQSYIVNAYYTPTENSIYVPLAYLQKPFIDLEERGIEYNLAHIGYTLAHEMSHCLDDLGSKYDEKGNLHNWWTKHDLTQFNLKIKDVIKQYETFAKYDGIKMDASLSVGENLADISGLAICEEYLQDFQENNNDIVPICALSFEAFFTYIAIQARQKIFDKAVNAQLKTNPHPMDKYRTNCPLSRLKLFRSLYNIKKGDKMYWNSTDTIW
;
A
#
# COMPACT_ATOMS: atom_id res chain seq x y z
N ASN A 1 17.16 -14.82 12.02
CA ASN A 1 17.87 -13.78 11.28
C ASN A 1 16.94 -13.17 10.21
N LEU A 2 16.26 -12.04 10.56
CA LEU A 2 15.24 -11.41 9.70
C LEU A 2 15.83 -10.35 8.75
N LYS A 3 17.01 -10.56 8.19
CA LYS A 3 17.68 -9.62 7.28
C LYS A 3 17.00 -9.47 5.91
N HIS A 4 15.99 -10.27 5.63
CA HIS A 4 15.13 -10.11 4.44
C HIS A 4 14.00 -9.07 4.64
N TYR A 5 13.97 -8.39 5.77
CA TYR A 5 13.17 -7.19 5.99
C TYR A 5 14.07 -5.96 6.08
N VAL A 6 13.53 -4.80 5.73
CA VAL A 6 14.25 -3.52 5.85
C VAL A 6 14.34 -3.04 7.30
N GLN A 7 13.48 -3.56 8.16
CA GLN A 7 13.43 -3.29 9.59
C GLN A 7 12.97 -4.53 10.36
N ILE A 8 13.29 -4.57 11.64
CA ILE A 8 12.88 -5.63 12.57
C ILE A 8 12.06 -4.99 13.69
N ASP A 9 10.86 -5.50 13.90
CA ASP A 9 9.91 -5.10 14.94
C ASP A 9 8.99 -6.27 15.29
N SER A 10 8.10 -6.08 16.25
CA SER A 10 7.17 -7.13 16.68
C SER A 10 6.23 -7.59 15.57
N PHE A 11 5.84 -6.69 14.66
CA PHE A 11 4.96 -7.02 13.53
C PHE A 11 5.63 -8.01 12.57
N ARG A 12 6.89 -7.75 12.19
CA ARG A 12 7.64 -8.61 11.26
C ARG A 12 8.04 -9.92 11.88
N VAL A 13 8.41 -9.92 13.16
CA VAL A 13 8.70 -11.16 13.89
C VAL A 13 7.47 -12.07 13.95
N THR A 14 6.31 -11.50 14.24
CA THR A 14 5.04 -12.26 14.31
C THR A 14 4.59 -12.68 12.91
N GLN A 15 4.70 -11.83 11.90
CA GLN A 15 4.35 -12.15 10.52
C GLN A 15 5.19 -13.32 9.97
N GLU A 16 6.47 -13.34 10.26
CA GLU A 16 7.35 -14.45 9.87
C GLU A 16 6.86 -15.78 10.45
N LYS A 17 6.51 -15.79 11.73
CA LYS A 17 5.94 -16.98 12.40
C LYS A 17 4.65 -17.42 11.70
N VAL A 18 3.76 -16.49 11.35
CA VAL A 18 2.50 -16.79 10.66
C VAL A 18 2.75 -17.39 9.28
N TYR A 19 3.71 -16.89 8.52
CA TYR A 19 4.04 -17.45 7.22
C TYR A 19 4.52 -18.90 7.31
N TYR A 20 5.36 -19.24 8.28
CA TYR A 20 5.79 -20.63 8.49
C TYR A 20 4.65 -21.53 8.96
N GLU A 21 3.74 -21.03 9.78
CA GLU A 21 2.52 -21.76 10.14
C GLU A 21 1.64 -22.04 8.92
N LEU A 22 1.49 -21.06 8.00
CA LEU A 22 0.77 -21.28 6.74
C LEU A 22 1.42 -22.33 5.85
N ILE A 23 2.76 -22.41 5.82
CA ILE A 23 3.47 -23.46 5.10
C ILE A 23 3.05 -24.83 5.62
N ASP A 24 3.01 -25.00 6.94
CA ASP A 24 2.63 -26.28 7.57
C ASP A 24 1.14 -26.61 7.28
N ILE A 25 0.25 -25.62 7.38
CA ILE A 25 -1.17 -25.77 7.05
C ILE A 25 -1.35 -26.23 5.61
N VAL A 26 -0.67 -25.59 4.67
CA VAL A 26 -0.78 -25.92 3.23
C VAL A 26 -0.23 -27.32 2.95
N LYS A 27 0.91 -27.69 3.51
CA LYS A 27 1.50 -29.03 3.35
C LYS A 27 0.58 -30.11 3.89
N GLU A 28 0.00 -29.89 5.07
CA GLU A 28 -0.98 -30.82 5.66
C GLU A 28 -2.22 -30.96 4.77
N TYR A 29 -2.75 -29.85 4.27
CA TYR A 29 -3.90 -29.86 3.38
C TYR A 29 -3.65 -30.65 2.09
N ILE A 30 -2.52 -30.41 1.42
CA ILE A 30 -2.12 -31.12 0.18
C ILE A 30 -1.93 -32.62 0.44
N LYS A 31 -1.37 -32.99 1.58
CA LYS A 31 -1.18 -34.38 1.96
C LYS A 31 -2.49 -35.14 2.13
N ASN A 32 -3.47 -34.49 2.76
CA ASN A 32 -4.73 -35.13 3.17
C ASN A 32 -5.83 -35.03 2.13
N ASN A 33 -5.69 -34.20 1.08
CA ASN A 33 -6.70 -33.94 0.06
C ASN A 33 -6.22 -34.27 -1.34
N LYS A 34 -7.09 -34.89 -2.13
CA LYS A 34 -6.84 -35.26 -3.55
C LYS A 34 -7.78 -34.59 -4.54
N SER A 35 -8.52 -33.56 -4.08
CA SER A 35 -9.43 -32.79 -4.91
C SER A 35 -8.70 -32.02 -6.02
N HIS A 36 -9.45 -31.56 -7.02
CA HIS A 36 -8.94 -30.67 -8.06
C HIS A 36 -8.34 -29.39 -7.45
N LYS A 37 -9.00 -28.82 -6.43
CA LYS A 37 -8.49 -27.68 -5.68
C LYS A 37 -7.16 -27.97 -5.01
N ALA A 38 -7.00 -29.12 -4.36
CA ALA A 38 -5.75 -29.51 -3.71
C ALA A 38 -4.59 -29.68 -4.72
N LYS A 39 -4.90 -30.23 -5.91
CA LYS A 39 -3.92 -30.31 -7.01
C LYS A 39 -3.50 -28.94 -7.51
N ALA A 40 -4.45 -28.03 -7.69
CA ALA A 40 -4.19 -26.65 -8.10
C ALA A 40 -3.32 -25.90 -7.08
N ILE A 41 -3.62 -26.01 -5.79
CA ILE A 41 -2.81 -25.47 -4.70
C ILE A 41 -1.39 -26.04 -4.73
N LYS A 42 -1.26 -27.36 -4.91
CA LYS A 42 0.05 -28.01 -5.02
C LYS A 42 0.86 -27.49 -6.22
N CYS A 43 0.22 -27.30 -7.37
CA CYS A 43 0.89 -26.77 -8.57
C CYS A 43 1.44 -25.35 -8.32
N ILE A 44 0.65 -24.46 -7.70
CA ILE A 44 1.13 -23.13 -7.33
C ILE A 44 2.28 -23.23 -6.34
N TYR A 45 2.12 -24.05 -5.27
CA TYR A 45 3.16 -24.25 -4.26
C TYR A 45 4.48 -24.70 -4.89
N ASP A 46 4.45 -25.76 -5.66
CA ASP A 46 5.65 -26.34 -6.28
C ASP A 46 6.30 -25.38 -7.28
N SER A 47 5.52 -24.72 -8.13
CA SER A 47 6.02 -23.78 -9.14
C SER A 47 6.74 -22.58 -8.50
N MET A 48 6.20 -22.08 -7.42
CA MET A 48 6.80 -20.94 -6.70
C MET A 48 8.00 -21.35 -5.83
N TYR A 49 8.03 -22.60 -5.36
CA TYR A 49 9.19 -23.12 -4.61
C TYR A 49 10.38 -23.41 -5.52
N TYR A 50 10.17 -24.05 -6.66
CA TYR A 50 11.23 -24.48 -7.56
C TYR A 50 11.69 -23.36 -8.50
N LEU A 51 10.80 -22.50 -8.95
CA LEU A 51 11.06 -21.41 -9.91
C LEU A 51 11.88 -21.92 -11.11
N ASP A 52 11.27 -22.77 -11.92
CA ASP A 52 11.91 -23.42 -13.07
C ASP A 52 12.44 -22.35 -14.06
N ASN A 53 13.75 -22.31 -14.27
CA ASN A 53 14.43 -21.31 -15.07
C ASN A 53 14.00 -21.36 -16.53
N LYS A 54 13.84 -22.57 -17.06
CA LYS A 54 13.47 -22.75 -18.47
C LYS A 54 12.08 -22.21 -18.78
N SER A 55 11.16 -22.30 -17.81
CA SER A 55 9.84 -21.69 -17.92
C SER A 55 9.94 -20.18 -18.15
N ALA A 56 10.72 -19.45 -17.34
CA ALA A 56 10.93 -18.01 -17.50
C ALA A 56 11.62 -17.68 -18.83
N GLU A 57 12.64 -18.44 -19.22
CA GLU A 57 13.37 -18.25 -20.49
C GLU A 57 12.46 -18.46 -21.73
N ASN A 58 11.57 -19.45 -21.71
CA ASN A 58 10.62 -19.68 -22.80
C ASN A 58 9.63 -18.51 -22.95
N TYR A 59 9.24 -17.90 -21.84
CA TYR A 59 8.33 -16.75 -21.84
C TYR A 59 8.92 -15.52 -22.48
N ILE A 60 10.23 -15.30 -22.36
CA ILE A 60 10.92 -14.17 -23.00
C ILE A 60 10.70 -14.22 -24.50
N LYS A 61 10.89 -15.38 -25.14
CA LYS A 61 10.65 -15.53 -26.57
C LYS A 61 9.22 -15.19 -26.96
N TYR A 62 8.26 -15.73 -26.24
CA TYR A 62 6.84 -15.47 -26.49
C TYR A 62 6.51 -13.97 -26.40
N TYR A 63 6.99 -13.27 -25.36
CA TYR A 63 6.69 -11.84 -25.18
C TYR A 63 7.44 -10.93 -26.15
N VAL A 64 8.64 -11.31 -26.54
CA VAL A 64 9.36 -10.62 -27.63
C VAL A 64 8.57 -10.70 -28.93
N GLU A 65 8.15 -11.90 -29.33
CA GLU A 65 7.35 -12.13 -30.53
C GLU A 65 5.99 -11.41 -30.47
N LEU A 66 5.30 -11.48 -29.34
CA LEU A 66 4.02 -10.80 -29.12
C LEU A 66 4.17 -9.27 -29.20
N THR A 67 5.19 -8.71 -28.56
CA THR A 67 5.48 -7.28 -28.60
C THR A 67 5.78 -6.83 -30.03
N ASP A 68 6.63 -7.54 -30.74
CA ASP A 68 6.99 -7.25 -32.13
C ASP A 68 5.77 -7.33 -33.07
N LYS A 69 4.94 -8.34 -32.88
CA LYS A 69 3.67 -8.47 -33.62
C LYS A 69 2.74 -7.29 -33.38
N ASN A 70 2.56 -6.89 -32.12
CA ASN A 70 1.67 -5.78 -31.75
C ASN A 70 2.19 -4.44 -32.30
N ILE A 71 3.51 -4.21 -32.30
CA ILE A 71 4.10 -3.02 -32.91
C ILE A 71 3.88 -3.02 -34.45
N ALA A 72 4.04 -4.17 -35.08
CA ALA A 72 3.93 -4.31 -36.53
C ALA A 72 2.52 -4.06 -37.09
N THR A 73 1.46 -4.12 -36.26
CA THR A 73 0.09 -3.84 -36.70
C THR A 73 -0.13 -2.39 -37.11
N GLY A 74 0.70 -1.47 -36.63
CA GLY A 74 0.51 -0.04 -36.83
C GLY A 74 -0.58 0.60 -35.98
N ASN A 75 -1.20 -0.18 -35.07
CA ASN A 75 -2.22 0.30 -34.13
C ASN A 75 -1.65 0.34 -32.71
N ILE A 76 -1.49 1.54 -32.14
CA ILE A 76 -0.96 1.74 -30.79
C ILE A 76 -1.75 0.99 -29.72
N TYR A 77 -3.06 0.78 -29.92
CA TYR A 77 -3.90 0.10 -28.95
C TYR A 77 -3.68 -1.41 -28.90
N ASP A 78 -3.06 -2.01 -29.93
CA ASP A 78 -2.62 -3.40 -29.86
C ASP A 78 -1.54 -3.62 -28.81
N ILE A 79 -0.58 -2.69 -28.69
CA ILE A 79 0.44 -2.78 -27.65
C ILE A 79 -0.09 -2.35 -26.27
N LEU A 80 -0.81 -1.23 -26.17
CA LEU A 80 -1.37 -0.74 -24.90
C LEU A 80 -2.41 -1.71 -24.33
N GLY A 81 -3.30 -2.24 -25.17
CA GLY A 81 -4.29 -3.24 -24.77
C GLY A 81 -3.65 -4.55 -24.32
N SER A 82 -2.66 -5.03 -25.05
CA SER A 82 -1.91 -6.25 -24.70
C SER A 82 -1.23 -6.13 -23.33
N GLN A 83 -0.60 -4.98 -23.05
CA GLN A 83 0.03 -4.73 -21.75
C GLN A 83 -1.02 -4.69 -20.62
N ASN A 84 -2.17 -4.09 -20.86
CA ASN A 84 -3.21 -3.96 -19.83
C ASN A 84 -4.06 -5.23 -19.63
N ARG A 85 -4.05 -6.17 -20.57
CA ARG A 85 -4.60 -7.52 -20.35
C ARG A 85 -3.75 -8.37 -19.40
N ASN A 86 -2.49 -8.01 -19.23
CA ASN A 86 -1.58 -8.67 -18.32
C ASN A 86 -1.24 -7.75 -17.14
N GLU A 87 -2.02 -7.86 -16.08
CA GLU A 87 -1.87 -7.05 -14.86
C GLU A 87 -0.44 -7.11 -14.27
N ILE A 88 0.31 -8.18 -14.51
CA ILE A 88 1.69 -8.33 -14.01
C ILE A 88 2.59 -7.23 -14.56
N ILE A 89 2.36 -6.80 -15.80
CA ILE A 89 3.22 -5.80 -16.48
C ILE A 89 2.54 -4.45 -16.68
N SER A 90 1.23 -4.36 -16.45
CA SER A 90 0.48 -3.12 -16.69
C SER A 90 0.92 -1.95 -15.82
N TRP A 91 1.56 -2.20 -14.69
CA TRP A 91 2.14 -1.18 -13.83
C TRP A 91 3.07 -0.21 -14.56
N GLY A 92 3.77 -0.68 -15.61
CA GLY A 92 4.72 0.10 -16.43
C GLY A 92 4.18 0.51 -17.79
N SER A 93 2.96 0.11 -18.17
CA SER A 93 2.36 0.56 -19.42
C SER A 93 2.18 2.08 -19.41
N PRO A 94 2.47 2.79 -20.52
CA PRO A 94 2.30 4.24 -20.59
C PRO A 94 0.90 4.73 -20.20
N LEU A 95 -0.11 3.89 -20.38
CA LEU A 95 -1.46 4.06 -19.83
C LEU A 95 -1.84 2.82 -19.05
N VAL A 96 -2.21 3.00 -17.79
CA VAL A 96 -2.62 1.91 -16.90
C VAL A 96 -4.13 1.91 -16.76
N TRP A 97 -4.74 0.83 -17.19
CA TRP A 97 -6.18 0.58 -16.99
C TRP A 97 -6.40 -0.23 -15.72
N ASN A 98 -7.45 0.12 -15.01
CA ASN A 98 -7.94 -0.65 -13.87
C ASN A 98 -9.47 -0.52 -13.76
N VAL A 99 -10.12 -1.37 -13.00
CA VAL A 99 -11.53 -1.24 -12.63
C VAL A 99 -11.61 -1.18 -11.11
N LEU A 100 -11.96 -0.02 -10.61
CA LEU A 100 -11.98 0.30 -9.19
C LEU A 100 -13.36 0.82 -8.80
N ARG A 101 -13.65 0.86 -7.51
CA ARG A 101 -14.84 1.53 -7.02
C ARG A 101 -14.81 3.00 -7.43
N ASP A 102 -15.96 3.48 -7.94
CA ASP A 102 -16.15 4.88 -8.25
C ASP A 102 -16.15 5.68 -6.93
N GLU A 103 -15.14 6.51 -6.70
CA GLU A 103 -14.98 7.25 -5.44
C GLU A 103 -16.14 8.18 -5.12
N LYS A 104 -16.86 8.68 -6.14
CA LYS A 104 -18.06 9.51 -5.93
C LYS A 104 -19.34 8.69 -5.77
N ASN A 105 -19.31 7.40 -6.10
CA ASN A 105 -20.39 6.47 -5.89
C ASN A 105 -19.84 5.05 -5.69
N VAL A 106 -19.30 4.79 -4.51
CA VAL A 106 -18.57 3.56 -4.16
C VAL A 106 -19.38 2.27 -4.27
N LYS A 107 -20.69 2.38 -4.48
CA LYS A 107 -21.55 1.24 -4.78
C LYS A 107 -21.20 0.59 -6.12
N TYR A 108 -20.66 1.36 -7.07
CA TYR A 108 -20.38 0.92 -8.43
C TYR A 108 -18.89 0.89 -8.72
N TYR A 109 -18.50 -0.06 -9.58
CA TYR A 109 -17.17 -0.13 -10.17
C TYR A 109 -17.11 0.64 -11.47
N LYS A 110 -15.96 1.21 -11.79
CA LYS A 110 -15.76 1.96 -13.03
C LYS A 110 -14.33 1.81 -13.55
N SER A 111 -14.19 1.73 -14.88
CA SER A 111 -12.90 1.78 -15.54
C SER A 111 -12.16 3.07 -15.19
N THR A 112 -10.88 2.94 -14.91
CA THR A 112 -9.98 4.05 -14.58
C THR A 112 -8.73 3.96 -15.45
N ILE A 113 -8.33 5.10 -16.04
CA ILE A 113 -7.08 5.27 -16.77
C ILE A 113 -6.17 6.18 -15.97
N SER A 114 -4.96 5.72 -15.74
CA SER A 114 -3.96 6.42 -14.93
C SER A 114 -2.56 6.33 -15.55
N ALA A 115 -1.64 7.11 -14.99
CA ALA A 115 -0.22 7.02 -15.30
C ALA A 115 0.41 5.76 -14.67
N PRO A 116 1.51 5.25 -15.24
CA PRO A 116 2.28 4.16 -14.64
C PRO A 116 3.09 4.66 -13.42
N ARG A 117 3.62 3.69 -12.67
CA ARG A 117 4.70 3.94 -11.72
C ARG A 117 6.05 3.90 -12.45
N LEU A 118 6.97 4.78 -12.04
CA LEU A 118 8.35 4.72 -12.50
C LEU A 118 9.18 3.81 -11.59
N THR A 119 10.25 3.28 -12.11
CA THR A 119 11.12 2.33 -11.39
C THR A 119 11.76 2.95 -10.15
N LEU A 120 12.26 4.19 -10.26
CA LEU A 120 12.80 4.88 -9.10
C LEU A 120 11.68 5.51 -8.30
N TYR A 121 11.60 5.15 -7.01
CA TYR A 121 10.52 5.57 -6.10
C TYR A 121 10.50 7.07 -5.82
N ASP A 122 11.66 7.73 -5.88
CA ASP A 122 11.80 9.18 -5.75
C ASP A 122 12.04 9.80 -7.13
N TYR A 123 11.03 10.48 -7.66
CA TYR A 123 11.10 11.09 -8.99
C TYR A 123 12.16 12.18 -9.11
N GLN A 124 12.60 12.75 -8.00
CA GLN A 124 13.73 13.68 -7.98
C GLN A 124 15.04 13.04 -8.44
N LEU A 125 15.14 11.71 -8.39
CA LEU A 125 16.32 10.97 -8.89
C LEU A 125 16.48 11.04 -10.42
N TYR A 126 15.40 11.32 -11.14
CA TYR A 126 15.45 11.52 -12.60
C TYR A 126 15.83 12.95 -13.00
N ILE A 127 15.71 13.92 -12.08
CA ILE A 127 15.78 15.35 -12.38
C ILE A 127 17.12 15.91 -11.91
N GLU A 128 17.85 16.56 -12.83
CA GLU A 128 19.02 17.38 -12.47
C GLU A 128 18.54 18.73 -11.96
N ASN A 129 18.71 18.98 -10.65
CA ASN A 129 18.41 20.27 -10.05
C ASN A 129 19.71 21.05 -9.80
N PRO A 130 19.87 22.26 -10.37
CA PRO A 130 21.05 23.10 -10.14
C PRO A 130 21.32 23.42 -8.66
N THR A 131 20.25 23.49 -7.86
CA THR A 131 20.32 23.79 -6.43
C THR A 131 20.70 22.61 -5.54
N ASP A 132 20.77 21.39 -6.10
CA ASP A 132 21.22 20.23 -5.34
C ASP A 132 22.64 20.41 -4.84
N ASP A 133 22.88 20.05 -3.58
CA ASP A 133 24.23 20.01 -3.05
C ASP A 133 25.10 18.93 -3.71
N LYS A 134 26.39 18.97 -3.44
CA LYS A 134 27.37 18.06 -4.05
C LYS A 134 27.06 16.58 -3.76
N ASN A 135 26.61 16.25 -2.55
CA ASN A 135 26.34 14.87 -2.14
C ASN A 135 25.08 14.32 -2.84
N ILE A 136 24.04 15.16 -2.95
CA ILE A 136 22.82 14.81 -3.70
C ILE A 136 23.14 14.57 -5.17
N LYS A 137 23.94 15.44 -5.80
CA LYS A 137 24.37 15.27 -7.21
C LYS A 137 25.15 13.96 -7.42
N ILE A 138 26.07 13.63 -6.51
CA ILE A 138 26.82 12.37 -6.55
C ILE A 138 25.88 11.18 -6.40
N TYR A 139 24.94 11.22 -5.47
CA TYR A 139 23.99 10.16 -5.25
C TYR A 139 23.07 9.93 -6.47
N LYS A 140 22.51 10.98 -7.06
CA LYS A 140 21.71 10.90 -8.30
C LYS A 140 22.48 10.25 -9.45
N LYS A 141 23.72 10.65 -9.69
CA LYS A 141 24.59 10.03 -10.70
C LYS A 141 24.84 8.54 -10.40
N LYS A 142 25.06 8.18 -9.14
CA LYS A 142 25.24 6.79 -8.73
C LYS A 142 23.97 5.98 -8.97
N CYS A 143 22.79 6.52 -8.62
CA CYS A 143 21.51 5.85 -8.86
C CYS A 143 21.29 5.59 -10.35
N LYS A 144 21.47 6.61 -11.19
CA LYS A 144 21.35 6.47 -12.65
C LYS A 144 22.30 5.40 -13.20
N ARG A 145 23.57 5.43 -12.82
CA ARG A 145 24.55 4.42 -13.24
C ARG A 145 24.15 3.02 -12.83
N LYS A 146 23.78 2.81 -11.57
CA LYS A 146 23.34 1.50 -11.05
C LYS A 146 22.08 0.99 -11.75
N TYR A 147 21.17 1.88 -12.04
CA TYR A 147 19.95 1.53 -12.77
C TYR A 147 20.26 1.10 -14.22
N LEU A 148 21.09 1.86 -14.93
CA LEU A 148 21.51 1.50 -16.29
C LEU A 148 22.32 0.18 -16.32
N GLU A 149 23.17 -0.07 -15.32
CA GLU A 149 23.88 -1.34 -15.16
C GLU A 149 22.88 -2.50 -14.97
N PHE A 150 21.86 -2.33 -14.14
CA PHE A 150 20.81 -3.33 -13.92
C PHE A 150 20.06 -3.64 -15.24
N ILE A 151 19.61 -2.61 -15.96
CA ILE A 151 18.90 -2.78 -17.23
C ILE A 151 19.78 -3.54 -18.23
N SER A 152 21.03 -3.15 -18.39
CA SER A 152 21.98 -3.82 -19.30
C SER A 152 22.18 -5.29 -18.93
N THR A 153 22.34 -5.58 -17.64
CA THR A 153 22.47 -6.96 -17.14
C THR A 153 21.23 -7.77 -17.45
N MET A 154 20.06 -7.22 -17.19
CA MET A 154 18.78 -7.87 -17.47
C MET A 154 18.62 -8.19 -18.96
N PHE A 155 18.89 -7.23 -19.86
CA PHE A 155 18.80 -7.47 -21.30
C PHE A 155 19.80 -8.54 -21.77
N ASN A 156 21.03 -8.54 -21.24
CA ASN A 156 22.01 -9.58 -21.54
C ASN A 156 21.55 -10.98 -21.08
N LEU A 157 20.94 -11.08 -19.90
CA LEU A 157 20.40 -12.34 -19.38
C LEU A 157 19.22 -12.84 -20.23
N CYS A 158 18.31 -11.94 -20.60
CA CYS A 158 17.09 -12.29 -21.31
C CYS A 158 17.30 -12.54 -22.81
N LEU A 159 18.17 -11.78 -23.47
CA LEU A 159 18.34 -11.81 -24.92
C LEU A 159 19.71 -12.32 -25.41
N GLY A 160 20.67 -12.52 -24.49
CA GLY A 160 22.06 -12.81 -24.84
C GLY A 160 22.84 -11.54 -25.18
N GLN A 161 24.15 -11.71 -25.37
CA GLN A 161 25.05 -10.60 -25.78
C GLN A 161 24.76 -10.16 -27.23
N GLY A 162 24.99 -8.88 -27.52
CA GLY A 162 24.84 -8.35 -28.87
C GLY A 162 23.41 -8.06 -29.33
N HIS A 163 22.46 -8.01 -28.40
CA HIS A 163 21.03 -7.74 -28.68
C HIS A 163 20.77 -6.34 -29.27
N GLY A 164 21.67 -5.38 -29.09
CA GLY A 164 21.58 -4.05 -29.71
C GLY A 164 20.59 -3.08 -29.09
N PHE A 165 19.98 -3.41 -27.92
CA PHE A 165 19.12 -2.51 -27.13
C PHE A 165 19.96 -1.72 -26.13
N LYS A 166 19.58 -0.45 -25.89
CA LYS A 166 20.30 0.46 -25.00
C LYS A 166 19.55 0.66 -23.70
N ALA A 167 20.22 0.52 -22.57
CA ALA A 167 19.62 0.81 -21.27
C ALA A 167 19.15 2.26 -21.13
N THR A 168 19.83 3.20 -21.79
CA THR A 168 19.44 4.61 -21.83
C THR A 168 18.07 4.83 -22.45
N ASP A 169 17.63 3.98 -23.40
CA ASP A 169 16.31 4.09 -24.00
C ASP A 169 15.19 3.89 -22.97
N VAL A 170 15.38 2.99 -21.99
CA VAL A 170 14.43 2.80 -20.88
C VAL A 170 14.39 4.05 -20.00
N TRP A 171 15.55 4.60 -19.65
CA TRP A 171 15.64 5.83 -18.88
C TRP A 171 14.92 6.99 -19.58
N ASP A 172 15.16 7.14 -20.88
CA ASP A 172 14.58 8.23 -21.67
C ASP A 172 13.05 8.08 -21.78
N CYS A 173 12.52 6.87 -21.93
CA CYS A 173 11.08 6.63 -21.91
C CYS A 173 10.46 6.94 -20.54
N GLU A 174 11.09 6.53 -19.44
CA GLU A 174 10.62 6.88 -18.10
C GLU A 174 10.68 8.39 -17.86
N TYR A 175 11.69 9.07 -18.39
CA TYR A 175 11.80 10.52 -18.32
C TYR A 175 10.71 11.24 -19.13
N GLU A 176 10.36 10.74 -20.32
CA GLU A 176 9.22 11.25 -21.10
C GLU A 176 7.88 11.07 -20.35
N ILE A 177 7.69 9.94 -19.68
CA ILE A 177 6.53 9.72 -18.80
C ILE A 177 6.54 10.73 -17.65
N LEU A 178 7.68 10.97 -17.03
CA LEU A 178 7.84 11.94 -15.95
C LEU A 178 7.47 13.37 -16.41
N ILE A 179 7.91 13.77 -17.60
CA ILE A 179 7.51 15.07 -18.18
C ILE A 179 6.01 15.13 -18.38
N ALA A 180 5.39 14.09 -18.92
CA ALA A 180 3.94 14.03 -19.13
C ALA A 180 3.16 14.10 -17.80
N LEU A 181 3.73 13.62 -16.70
CA LEU A 181 3.18 13.76 -15.36
C LEU A 181 3.25 15.21 -14.82
N GLY A 182 4.02 16.10 -15.46
CA GLY A 182 4.28 17.45 -14.97
C GLY A 182 5.20 17.51 -13.76
N CYS A 183 5.95 16.46 -13.49
CA CYS A 183 6.86 16.37 -12.34
C CYS A 183 8.23 17.00 -12.58
N ASP A 184 8.51 17.45 -13.78
CA ASP A 184 9.67 18.27 -14.15
C ASP A 184 9.61 19.70 -13.54
N THR A 185 8.37 20.18 -13.29
CA THR A 185 8.11 21.40 -12.52
C THR A 185 7.59 20.99 -11.15
N ILE A 186 8.34 21.33 -10.10
CA ILE A 186 8.03 21.02 -8.69
C ILE A 186 6.77 21.78 -8.26
N LYS A 187 5.62 21.46 -8.82
CA LYS A 187 4.34 21.74 -8.22
C LYS A 187 3.94 20.47 -7.48
N LYS A 188 4.14 20.48 -6.16
CA LYS A 188 3.48 19.53 -5.26
C LYS A 188 1.98 19.73 -5.43
N ASN A 189 1.37 19.08 -6.43
CA ASN A 189 -0.08 18.98 -6.47
C ASN A 189 -0.47 17.93 -5.45
N ASN A 190 -0.93 18.39 -4.29
CA ASN A 190 -1.56 17.57 -3.26
C ASN A 190 -2.94 17.04 -3.69
N ASP A 191 -3.37 17.21 -4.94
CA ASP A 191 -4.57 16.60 -5.51
C ASP A 191 -4.25 15.14 -5.86
N LEU A 192 -4.08 14.34 -4.80
CA LEU A 192 -3.75 12.91 -4.89
C LEU A 192 -4.86 12.06 -5.51
N ILE A 193 -6.08 12.58 -5.64
CA ILE A 193 -7.22 11.89 -6.22
C ILE A 193 -7.73 12.76 -7.38
N GLY A 194 -7.11 12.59 -8.53
CA GLY A 194 -7.64 13.11 -9.76
C GLY A 194 -8.89 12.31 -10.16
N TYR A 195 -10.04 12.92 -10.13
CA TYR A 195 -11.30 12.31 -10.52
C TYR A 195 -11.93 13.11 -11.65
N ASN A 196 -11.83 12.60 -12.88
CA ASN A 196 -12.40 13.19 -14.07
C ASN A 196 -13.16 12.14 -14.86
N ILE A 197 -14.47 12.30 -15.00
CA ILE A 197 -15.26 11.46 -15.90
C ILE A 197 -15.01 11.92 -17.32
N VAL A 198 -14.56 11.03 -18.20
CA VAL A 198 -14.26 11.26 -19.60
C VAL A 198 -15.14 10.36 -20.45
N THR A 199 -15.93 10.95 -21.33
CA THR A 199 -16.72 10.20 -22.31
C THR A 199 -15.83 9.73 -23.47
N GLN A 200 -16.29 8.72 -24.24
CA GLN A 200 -15.59 8.29 -25.46
C GLN A 200 -15.27 9.47 -26.38
N GLN A 201 -16.27 10.35 -26.62
CA GLN A 201 -16.09 11.53 -27.49
C GLN A 201 -15.04 12.52 -26.95
N GLN A 202 -15.06 12.77 -25.63
CA GLN A 202 -14.04 13.62 -25.00
C GLN A 202 -12.65 12.98 -25.12
N GLY A 203 -12.54 11.67 -24.91
CA GLY A 203 -11.29 10.93 -25.06
C GLY A 203 -10.67 11.15 -26.44
N LEU A 204 -11.46 11.09 -27.50
CA LEU A 204 -10.99 11.35 -28.86
C LEU A 204 -10.41 12.77 -29.02
N THR A 205 -11.00 13.77 -28.38
CA THR A 205 -10.44 15.14 -28.38
C THR A 205 -9.11 15.26 -27.63
N TYR A 206 -8.82 14.28 -26.76
CA TYR A 206 -7.54 14.18 -26.03
C TYR A 206 -6.51 13.29 -26.73
N GLY A 207 -6.83 12.82 -27.94
CA GLY A 207 -5.97 11.90 -28.68
C GLY A 207 -6.04 10.44 -28.22
N PHE A 208 -7.09 10.08 -27.44
CA PHE A 208 -7.25 8.75 -26.85
C PHE A 208 -8.61 8.14 -27.24
N ASP A 209 -8.56 6.99 -27.92
CA ASP A 209 -9.74 6.22 -28.28
C ASP A 209 -10.02 5.14 -27.23
N TRP A 210 -10.95 5.45 -26.30
CA TRP A 210 -11.36 4.52 -25.26
C TRP A 210 -12.01 3.25 -25.83
N ASN A 211 -12.81 3.40 -26.90
CA ASN A 211 -13.48 2.26 -27.49
C ASN A 211 -12.49 1.24 -28.07
N GLU A 212 -11.47 1.73 -28.77
CA GLU A 212 -10.40 0.90 -29.32
C GLU A 212 -9.55 0.25 -28.20
N MET A 213 -9.13 1.04 -27.22
CA MET A 213 -8.35 0.56 -26.08
C MET A 213 -9.10 -0.55 -25.30
N ALA A 214 -10.36 -0.31 -24.98
CA ALA A 214 -11.17 -1.27 -24.23
C ALA A 214 -11.41 -2.57 -25.01
N THR A 215 -11.68 -2.46 -26.32
CA THR A 215 -11.81 -3.64 -27.19
C THR A 215 -10.53 -4.48 -27.19
N LYS A 216 -9.35 -3.84 -27.24
CA LYS A 216 -8.05 -4.54 -27.18
C LYS A 216 -7.75 -5.12 -25.80
N ILE A 217 -8.30 -4.57 -24.72
CA ILE A 217 -8.23 -5.16 -23.39
C ILE A 217 -9.12 -6.41 -23.30
N GLY A 218 -10.25 -6.45 -24.02
CA GLY A 218 -11.15 -7.60 -24.09
C GLY A 218 -12.62 -7.28 -23.76
N TYR A 219 -13.02 -6.03 -23.78
CA TYR A 219 -14.44 -5.65 -23.68
C TYR A 219 -15.20 -6.08 -24.93
N ILE A 220 -16.40 -6.61 -24.71
CA ILE A 220 -17.40 -6.83 -25.77
C ILE A 220 -18.31 -5.61 -25.84
N ASP A 221 -18.82 -5.19 -24.67
CA ASP A 221 -19.62 -3.98 -24.53
C ASP A 221 -18.77 -2.93 -23.82
N VAL A 222 -18.35 -1.92 -24.59
CA VAL A 222 -17.48 -0.86 -24.06
C VAL A 222 -18.30 0.17 -23.30
N SER A 223 -17.90 0.49 -22.08
CA SER A 223 -18.49 1.54 -21.27
C SER A 223 -18.39 2.91 -21.95
N LYS A 224 -19.43 3.73 -21.85
CA LYS A 224 -19.52 5.03 -22.51
C LYS A 224 -18.56 6.10 -21.96
N SER A 225 -18.00 5.83 -20.78
CA SER A 225 -17.09 6.75 -20.11
C SER A 225 -16.18 5.99 -19.15
N PHE A 226 -15.08 6.61 -18.80
CA PHE A 226 -14.11 6.11 -17.84
C PHE A 226 -13.69 7.24 -16.90
N ILE A 227 -13.07 6.89 -15.78
CA ILE A 227 -12.43 7.86 -14.88
C ILE A 227 -10.99 8.05 -15.35
N CYS A 228 -10.56 9.29 -15.53
CA CYS A 228 -9.18 9.65 -15.80
C CYS A 228 -8.59 10.37 -14.58
N THR A 229 -7.47 9.87 -14.08
CA THR A 229 -6.81 10.48 -12.92
C THR A 229 -6.15 11.81 -13.25
N SER A 230 -5.65 11.97 -14.48
CA SER A 230 -5.09 13.23 -14.99
C SER A 230 -5.31 13.37 -16.48
N ILE A 231 -6.18 14.31 -16.87
CA ILE A 231 -6.42 14.62 -18.28
C ILE A 231 -5.16 15.18 -18.94
N ASN A 232 -4.38 15.99 -18.21
CA ASN A 232 -3.14 16.55 -18.73
C ASN A 232 -2.12 15.45 -19.07
N TYR A 233 -1.95 14.46 -18.16
CA TYR A 233 -1.12 13.32 -18.44
C TYR A 233 -1.60 12.56 -19.67
N LEU A 234 -2.90 12.25 -19.75
CA LEU A 234 -3.47 11.52 -20.87
C LEU A 234 -3.16 12.22 -22.22
N LYS A 235 -3.39 13.53 -22.29
CA LYS A 235 -3.07 14.33 -23.49
C LYS A 235 -1.59 14.28 -23.83
N CYS A 236 -0.73 14.58 -22.85
CA CYS A 236 0.71 14.67 -23.05
C CYS A 236 1.33 13.34 -23.46
N ILE A 237 0.93 12.24 -22.81
CA ILE A 237 1.51 10.93 -23.14
C ILE A 237 1.04 10.43 -24.51
N MET A 238 -0.22 10.64 -24.88
CA MET A 238 -0.73 10.27 -26.20
C MET A 238 -0.05 11.09 -27.31
N GLU A 239 0.13 12.37 -27.09
CA GLU A 239 0.90 13.21 -28.03
C GLU A 239 2.35 12.71 -28.18
N THR A 240 3.02 12.44 -27.06
CA THR A 240 4.41 11.93 -27.05
C THR A 240 4.55 10.63 -27.82
N LEU A 241 3.63 9.69 -27.61
CA LEU A 241 3.68 8.37 -28.26
C LEU A 241 3.32 8.42 -29.75
N GLN A 242 2.35 9.25 -30.13
CA GLN A 242 1.85 9.30 -31.50
C GLN A 242 2.67 10.21 -32.42
N LYS A 243 3.35 11.21 -31.86
CA LYS A 243 4.21 12.11 -32.62
C LYS A 243 5.29 11.32 -33.36
N ASP A 244 5.33 11.46 -34.69
CA ASP A 244 6.28 10.77 -35.58
C ASP A 244 6.28 9.23 -35.36
N ASN A 245 5.15 8.67 -34.90
CA ASN A 245 5.01 7.26 -34.54
C ASN A 245 6.08 6.80 -33.53
N ALA A 246 6.42 7.64 -32.56
CA ALA A 246 7.43 7.36 -31.52
C ALA A 246 7.21 6.03 -30.81
N TRP A 247 5.93 5.63 -30.57
CA TRP A 247 5.55 4.37 -29.94
C TRP A 247 6.04 3.13 -30.68
N GLN A 248 6.35 3.22 -32.00
CA GLN A 248 6.93 2.14 -32.82
C GLN A 248 8.46 2.19 -32.86
N SER A 249 9.07 3.22 -32.29
CA SER A 249 10.52 3.39 -32.31
C SER A 249 11.24 2.27 -31.53
N LYS A 250 12.51 2.05 -31.89
CA LYS A 250 13.36 1.11 -31.14
C LYS A 250 13.50 1.50 -29.67
N LYS A 251 13.48 2.80 -29.34
CA LYS A 251 13.49 3.32 -27.97
C LYS A 251 12.30 2.82 -27.17
N TRP A 252 11.08 3.03 -27.66
CA TRP A 252 9.87 2.58 -26.98
C TRP A 252 9.73 1.05 -27.00
N LYS A 253 10.15 0.37 -28.05
CA LYS A 253 10.24 -1.09 -28.09
C LYS A 253 11.14 -1.62 -26.97
N THR A 254 12.28 -0.99 -26.73
CA THR A 254 13.19 -1.32 -25.62
C THR A 254 12.46 -1.21 -24.28
N TYR A 255 11.67 -0.15 -24.08
CA TYR A 255 10.86 0.04 -22.88
C TYR A 255 9.78 -1.03 -22.72
N TYR A 256 9.08 -1.43 -23.79
CA TYR A 256 8.09 -2.50 -23.72
C TYR A 256 8.72 -3.84 -23.33
N TYR A 257 9.88 -4.14 -23.82
CA TYR A 257 10.63 -5.33 -23.39
C TYR A 257 11.02 -5.23 -21.92
N TYR A 258 11.48 -4.08 -21.48
CA TYR A 258 11.89 -3.82 -20.11
C TYR A 258 10.81 -4.16 -19.10
N ILE A 259 9.59 -3.70 -19.29
CA ILE A 259 8.51 -3.96 -18.31
C ILE A 259 8.16 -5.45 -18.18
N ASN A 260 8.29 -6.21 -19.27
CA ASN A 260 8.15 -7.65 -19.26
C ASN A 260 9.33 -8.35 -18.57
N PHE A 261 10.53 -8.07 -18.99
CA PHE A 261 11.74 -8.73 -18.49
C PHE A 261 11.94 -8.50 -17.00
N ARG A 262 11.68 -7.29 -16.54
CA ARG A 262 11.76 -6.95 -15.12
C ARG A 262 10.87 -7.87 -14.27
N GLN A 263 9.67 -8.16 -14.68
CA GLN A 263 8.77 -9.01 -13.93
C GLN A 263 9.12 -10.49 -14.06
N ILE A 264 9.52 -10.94 -15.23
CA ILE A 264 9.92 -12.35 -15.44
C ILE A 264 11.09 -12.72 -14.53
N MET A 265 12.03 -11.80 -14.28
CA MET A 265 13.17 -12.07 -13.40
C MET A 265 12.78 -12.58 -12.01
N ARG A 266 11.65 -12.15 -11.48
CA ARG A 266 11.17 -12.58 -10.16
C ARG A 266 10.83 -14.07 -10.10
N PHE A 267 10.52 -14.69 -11.23
CA PHE A 267 10.09 -16.09 -11.37
C PHE A 267 11.19 -17.02 -11.85
N HIS A 268 12.44 -16.54 -11.82
CA HIS A 268 13.62 -17.29 -12.19
C HIS A 268 14.57 -17.40 -10.99
N SER A 269 15.02 -18.61 -10.67
CA SER A 269 15.75 -18.88 -9.41
C SER A 269 17.05 -18.08 -9.24
N GLU A 270 17.74 -17.76 -10.36
CA GLU A 270 18.99 -17.00 -10.33
C GLU A 270 18.76 -15.52 -10.61
N TRP A 271 17.93 -15.16 -11.60
CA TRP A 271 17.71 -13.76 -11.99
C TRP A 271 17.01 -12.95 -10.89
N ARG A 272 16.22 -13.59 -10.04
CA ARG A 272 15.60 -12.91 -8.89
C ARG A 272 16.64 -12.28 -7.96
N ILE A 273 17.88 -12.81 -7.92
CA ILE A 273 18.98 -12.24 -7.14
C ILE A 273 19.46 -10.92 -7.79
N VAL A 274 19.55 -10.88 -9.11
CA VAL A 274 19.90 -9.66 -9.84
C VAL A 274 18.84 -8.57 -9.63
N TYR A 275 17.58 -8.96 -9.67
CA TYR A 275 16.46 -8.08 -9.34
C TYR A 275 16.57 -7.54 -7.91
N HIS A 276 16.77 -8.42 -6.92
CA HIS A 276 16.94 -8.07 -5.52
C HIS A 276 18.11 -7.10 -5.29
N ASN A 277 19.25 -7.37 -5.91
CA ASN A 277 20.45 -6.55 -5.70
C ASN A 277 20.25 -5.08 -6.08
N PHE A 278 19.46 -4.81 -7.08
CA PHE A 278 19.13 -3.44 -7.49
C PHE A 278 17.89 -2.89 -6.77
N HIS A 279 16.73 -3.52 -6.96
CA HIS A 279 15.45 -2.98 -6.47
C HIS A 279 15.31 -3.03 -4.96
N GLU A 280 15.71 -4.14 -4.33
CA GLU A 280 15.48 -4.34 -2.91
C GLU A 280 16.69 -3.93 -2.07
N ASN A 281 17.90 -4.32 -2.48
CA ASN A 281 19.09 -4.01 -1.72
C ASN A 281 19.59 -2.57 -1.98
N PHE A 282 19.87 -2.22 -3.24
CA PHE A 282 20.44 -0.91 -3.53
C PHE A 282 19.43 0.23 -3.31
N LEU A 283 18.20 0.11 -3.85
CA LEU A 283 17.21 1.16 -3.73
C LEU A 283 16.55 1.22 -2.34
N LYS A 284 16.21 0.07 -1.76
CA LYS A 284 15.40 0.02 -0.53
C LYS A 284 16.17 -0.39 0.73
N GLY A 285 17.41 -0.88 0.57
CA GLY A 285 18.26 -1.26 1.69
C GLY A 285 17.93 -2.60 2.33
N GLN A 286 17.17 -3.48 1.66
CA GLN A 286 16.91 -4.85 2.12
C GLN A 286 18.16 -5.71 1.98
N PRO A 287 18.75 -6.22 3.09
CA PRO A 287 20.08 -6.83 3.02
C PRO A 287 20.16 -8.13 2.21
N ILE A 288 19.17 -9.00 2.34
CA ILE A 288 19.10 -10.30 1.64
C ILE A 288 17.69 -10.53 1.07
N PRO A 289 17.53 -11.34 0.01
CA PRO A 289 16.24 -11.70 -0.51
C PRO A 289 15.42 -12.52 0.49
N TYR A 290 14.11 -12.57 0.29
CA TYR A 290 13.26 -13.47 1.05
C TYR A 290 13.70 -14.93 0.92
N PRO A 291 13.59 -15.72 1.99
CA PRO A 291 13.86 -17.17 1.93
C PRO A 291 12.98 -17.83 0.87
N LYS A 292 13.56 -18.79 0.15
CA LYS A 292 12.86 -19.54 -0.91
C LYS A 292 11.58 -20.21 -0.41
N GLU A 293 11.59 -20.65 0.84
CA GLU A 293 10.46 -21.31 1.52
C GLU A 293 9.20 -20.44 1.61
N LEU A 294 9.34 -19.10 1.57
CA LEU A 294 8.21 -18.17 1.65
C LEU A 294 7.56 -17.88 0.30
N TYR A 295 8.24 -18.09 -0.82
CA TYR A 295 7.68 -17.81 -2.16
C TYR A 295 6.37 -18.55 -2.45
N PRO A 296 6.20 -19.84 -2.06
CA PRO A 296 4.93 -20.52 -2.22
C PRO A 296 3.76 -19.82 -1.55
N ILE A 297 3.97 -19.28 -0.34
CA ILE A 297 2.90 -18.57 0.38
C ILE A 297 2.55 -17.25 -0.33
N PHE A 298 3.51 -16.53 -0.87
CA PHE A 298 3.24 -15.32 -1.65
C PHE A 298 2.42 -15.65 -2.91
N GLY A 299 2.80 -16.68 -3.66
CA GLY A 299 2.03 -17.13 -4.82
C GLY A 299 0.62 -17.61 -4.47
N LEU A 300 0.48 -18.35 -3.38
CA LEU A 300 -0.82 -18.81 -2.89
C LEU A 300 -1.67 -17.65 -2.38
N SER A 301 -1.09 -16.60 -1.80
CA SER A 301 -1.84 -15.41 -1.40
C SER A 301 -2.50 -14.72 -2.59
N PHE A 302 -1.88 -14.76 -3.76
CA PHE A 302 -2.45 -14.21 -5.00
C PHE A 302 -3.55 -15.06 -5.59
N CYS A 303 -3.36 -16.39 -5.59
CA CYS A 303 -4.27 -17.34 -6.23
C CYS A 303 -5.35 -17.92 -5.29
N PHE A 304 -5.02 -18.07 -4.01
CA PHE A 304 -5.83 -18.81 -3.04
C PHE A 304 -5.96 -18.06 -1.70
N ASN A 305 -6.18 -16.76 -1.76
CA ASN A 305 -6.34 -15.95 -0.55
C ASN A 305 -7.49 -16.40 0.34
N THR A 306 -8.63 -16.73 -0.25
CA THR A 306 -9.82 -17.20 0.50
C THR A 306 -9.52 -18.52 1.20
N PHE A 307 -8.85 -19.44 0.52
CA PHE A 307 -8.39 -20.69 1.11
C PHE A 307 -7.45 -20.45 2.32
N LEU A 308 -6.40 -19.66 2.13
CA LEU A 308 -5.45 -19.37 3.21
C LEU A 308 -6.14 -18.67 4.39
N THR A 309 -7.01 -17.72 4.11
CA THR A 309 -7.76 -16.98 5.13
C THR A 309 -8.62 -17.92 5.96
N ASN A 310 -9.37 -18.79 5.32
CA ASN A 310 -10.27 -19.72 6.01
C ASN A 310 -9.49 -20.79 6.79
N GLU A 311 -8.46 -21.40 6.21
CA GLU A 311 -7.64 -22.39 6.92
C GLU A 311 -6.93 -21.80 8.15
N TYR A 312 -6.44 -20.56 8.04
CA TYR A 312 -5.84 -19.87 9.17
C TYR A 312 -6.86 -19.59 10.29
N ILE A 313 -8.07 -19.17 9.93
CA ILE A 313 -9.16 -18.94 10.88
C ILE A 313 -9.57 -20.23 11.57
N ASP A 314 -9.78 -21.31 10.83
CA ASP A 314 -10.20 -22.60 11.38
C ASP A 314 -9.22 -23.12 12.44
N LYS A 315 -7.94 -22.84 12.24
CA LYS A 315 -6.88 -23.28 13.16
C LYS A 315 -6.65 -22.35 14.35
N ASN A 316 -6.88 -21.05 14.19
CA ASN A 316 -6.44 -20.03 15.17
C ASN A 316 -7.56 -19.20 15.79
N LYS A 317 -8.82 -19.42 15.41
CA LYS A 317 -9.93 -18.60 15.91
C LYS A 317 -10.08 -18.69 17.41
N SER A 318 -10.10 -17.54 18.06
CA SER A 318 -10.44 -17.36 19.48
C SER A 318 -11.58 -16.37 19.61
N GLN A 319 -12.77 -16.84 19.97
CA GLN A 319 -13.93 -15.99 20.16
C GLN A 319 -13.72 -15.01 21.32
N GLN A 320 -13.02 -15.43 22.38
CA GLN A 320 -12.67 -14.57 23.51
C GLN A 320 -11.89 -13.32 23.08
N TYR A 321 -10.88 -13.48 22.22
CA TYR A 321 -10.10 -12.36 21.72
C TYR A 321 -10.92 -11.46 20.81
N ILE A 322 -11.74 -12.05 19.93
CA ILE A 322 -12.62 -11.31 19.02
C ILE A 322 -13.61 -10.45 19.82
N ASP A 323 -14.26 -11.03 20.82
CA ASP A 323 -15.22 -10.32 21.67
C ASP A 323 -14.55 -9.19 22.48
N TYR A 324 -13.36 -9.45 23.02
CA TYR A 324 -12.57 -8.44 23.71
C TYR A 324 -12.26 -7.22 22.81
N VAL A 325 -11.84 -7.47 21.58
CA VAL A 325 -11.53 -6.42 20.60
C VAL A 325 -12.79 -5.63 20.24
N HIS A 326 -13.92 -6.29 20.01
CA HIS A 326 -15.19 -5.61 19.74
C HIS A 326 -15.61 -4.71 20.90
N ASN A 327 -15.52 -5.20 22.15
CA ASN A 327 -15.88 -4.42 23.33
C ASN A 327 -14.95 -3.21 23.53
N MET A 328 -13.65 -3.42 23.40
CA MET A 328 -12.68 -2.32 23.49
C MET A 328 -12.89 -1.29 22.38
N ALA A 329 -13.14 -1.71 21.15
CA ALA A 329 -13.42 -0.82 20.04
C ALA A 329 -14.68 0.03 20.26
N PHE A 330 -15.73 -0.57 20.78
CA PHE A 330 -16.96 0.13 21.15
C PHE A 330 -16.70 1.23 22.20
N ASP A 331 -15.96 0.89 23.25
CA ASP A 331 -15.62 1.84 24.31
C ASP A 331 -14.73 2.98 23.79
N LEU A 332 -13.71 2.66 23.00
CA LEU A 332 -12.84 3.67 22.38
C LEU A 332 -13.60 4.59 21.44
N LEU A 333 -14.54 4.06 20.66
CA LEU A 333 -15.38 4.86 19.76
C LEU A 333 -16.30 5.79 20.56
N THR A 334 -16.82 5.34 21.70
CA THR A 334 -17.62 6.15 22.63
C THR A 334 -16.81 7.31 23.17
N VAL A 335 -15.55 7.08 23.56
CA VAL A 335 -14.62 8.13 23.98
C VAL A 335 -14.35 9.11 22.84
N TYR A 336 -14.07 8.61 21.63
CA TYR A 336 -13.80 9.47 20.48
C TYR A 336 -14.99 10.37 20.14
N LYS A 337 -16.19 9.82 20.11
CA LYS A 337 -17.41 10.63 19.91
C LYS A 337 -17.57 11.72 20.98
N ARG A 338 -17.24 11.42 22.23
CA ARG A 338 -17.26 12.42 23.32
C ARG A 338 -16.23 13.53 23.08
N ILE A 339 -15.01 13.20 22.64
CA ILE A 339 -13.99 14.18 22.28
C ILE A 339 -14.50 15.10 21.18
N ILE A 340 -15.11 14.56 20.12
CA ILE A 340 -15.67 15.37 19.03
C ILE A 340 -16.84 16.23 19.51
N LYS A 341 -17.72 15.72 20.36
CA LYS A 341 -18.87 16.49 20.91
C LYS A 341 -18.41 17.74 21.67
N ARG A 342 -17.36 17.65 22.47
CA ARG A 342 -16.80 18.77 23.25
C ARG A 342 -15.83 19.65 22.47
N ASN A 343 -15.48 19.30 21.25
CA ASN A 343 -14.59 20.09 20.40
C ASN A 343 -15.10 21.53 20.27
N THR A 344 -14.19 22.50 20.36
CA THR A 344 -14.52 23.92 20.39
C THR A 344 -14.23 24.67 19.08
N TRP A 345 -13.47 24.08 18.18
CA TRP A 345 -13.09 24.75 16.91
C TRP A 345 -13.94 24.31 15.71
N LEU A 346 -14.57 23.15 15.78
CA LEU A 346 -15.51 22.73 14.72
C LEU A 346 -16.84 23.48 14.84
N SER A 347 -17.33 24.00 13.70
CA SER A 347 -18.69 24.53 13.61
C SER A 347 -19.72 23.42 13.77
N PRO A 348 -20.95 23.74 14.21
CA PRO A 348 -22.00 22.73 14.44
C PRO A 348 -22.29 21.80 13.26
N PRO A 349 -22.37 22.26 11.99
CA PRO A 349 -22.60 21.38 10.85
C PRO A 349 -21.47 20.36 10.64
N THR A 350 -20.23 20.80 10.68
CA THR A 350 -19.07 19.91 10.49
C THR A 350 -18.95 18.91 11.65
N LYS A 351 -19.15 19.37 12.89
CA LYS A 351 -19.17 18.52 14.08
C LYS A 351 -20.24 17.42 13.99
N LYS A 352 -21.46 17.79 13.58
CA LYS A 352 -22.57 16.85 13.39
C LYS A 352 -22.21 15.79 12.34
N TYR A 353 -21.58 16.21 11.25
CA TYR A 353 -21.19 15.28 10.19
C TYR A 353 -20.05 14.35 10.61
N ALA A 354 -19.05 14.87 11.33
CA ALA A 354 -17.98 14.06 11.89
C ALA A 354 -18.52 12.96 12.81
N LEU A 355 -19.50 13.30 13.70
CA LEU A 355 -20.18 12.32 14.56
C LEU A 355 -20.96 11.28 13.75
N LEU A 356 -21.69 11.71 12.71
CA LEU A 356 -22.39 10.80 11.81
C LEU A 356 -21.44 9.79 11.18
N LYS A 357 -20.29 10.27 10.72
CA LYS A 357 -19.29 9.41 10.11
C LYS A 357 -18.70 8.39 11.08
N LEU A 358 -18.39 8.80 12.31
CA LEU A 358 -17.93 7.90 13.38
C LEU A 358 -18.97 6.84 13.74
N GLU A 359 -20.26 7.21 13.77
CA GLU A 359 -21.36 6.28 14.06
C GLU A 359 -21.54 5.20 13.01
N HIS A 360 -21.11 5.45 11.78
CA HIS A 360 -21.23 4.54 10.65
C HIS A 360 -19.95 3.72 10.37
N ILE A 361 -18.91 3.83 11.20
CA ILE A 361 -17.73 2.98 11.07
C ILE A 361 -18.14 1.51 11.22
N LYS A 362 -17.81 0.71 10.21
CA LYS A 362 -17.97 -0.74 10.26
C LYS A 362 -16.72 -1.38 10.84
N LEU A 363 -16.87 -2.39 11.66
CA LEU A 363 -15.75 -3.13 12.23
C LEU A 363 -15.89 -4.62 11.90
N GLU A 364 -14.87 -5.16 11.27
CA GLU A 364 -14.67 -6.61 11.09
C GLU A 364 -13.45 -7.05 11.88
N VAL A 365 -13.60 -8.06 12.72
CA VAL A 365 -12.52 -8.63 13.54
C VAL A 365 -12.33 -10.09 13.20
N GLY A 366 -11.14 -10.44 12.78
CA GLY A 366 -10.69 -11.81 12.53
C GLY A 366 -11.23 -12.39 11.23
N ASN A 367 -12.51 -12.72 11.19
CA ASN A 367 -13.14 -13.42 10.07
C ASN A 367 -13.84 -12.44 9.12
N PRO A 368 -13.34 -12.24 7.88
CA PRO A 368 -14.06 -11.48 6.86
C PRO A 368 -15.39 -12.16 6.50
N LYS A 369 -16.47 -11.38 6.47
CA LYS A 369 -17.82 -11.91 6.18
C LYS A 369 -17.97 -12.34 4.73
N ILE A 370 -17.35 -11.61 3.81
CA ILE A 370 -17.50 -11.79 2.37
C ILE A 370 -16.11 -11.79 1.74
N LEU A 371 -15.78 -12.90 1.06
CA LEU A 371 -14.54 -13.05 0.30
C LEU A 371 -14.89 -13.54 -1.11
N ARG A 372 -14.06 -13.13 -2.08
CA ARG A 372 -14.17 -13.62 -3.45
C ARG A 372 -13.67 -15.07 -3.54
N GLU A 373 -14.32 -15.84 -4.39
CA GLU A 373 -13.88 -17.19 -4.73
C GLU A 373 -12.44 -17.20 -5.26
N ASP A 374 -11.68 -18.21 -4.90
CA ASP A 374 -10.34 -18.44 -5.44
C ASP A 374 -10.43 -18.98 -6.88
N PRO A 375 -9.59 -18.51 -7.82
CA PRO A 375 -9.55 -19.02 -9.18
C PRO A 375 -8.88 -20.41 -9.21
N ILE A 376 -9.67 -21.46 -9.29
CA ILE A 376 -9.18 -22.83 -9.48
C ILE A 376 -8.96 -23.05 -10.98
N LEU A 377 -7.79 -22.64 -11.46
CA LEU A 377 -7.40 -22.76 -12.86
C LEU A 377 -6.51 -24.00 -13.08
N ASP A 378 -6.24 -24.28 -14.33
CA ASP A 378 -5.33 -25.35 -14.73
C ASP A 378 -3.86 -24.87 -14.59
N TYR A 379 -3.37 -24.88 -13.36
CA TYR A 379 -2.01 -24.47 -13.01
C TYR A 379 -1.00 -25.59 -13.27
N ASP A 380 0.24 -25.21 -13.60
CA ASP A 380 1.34 -26.12 -13.86
C ASP A 380 2.41 -26.02 -12.76
N SER A 381 2.88 -27.15 -12.26
CA SER A 381 3.86 -27.21 -11.15
C SER A 381 5.25 -26.69 -11.51
N LYS A 382 5.56 -26.48 -12.79
CA LYS A 382 6.87 -26.02 -13.29
C LYS A 382 6.85 -24.64 -13.91
N GLN A 383 5.67 -24.01 -14.02
CA GLN A 383 5.53 -22.75 -14.79
C GLN A 383 4.99 -21.61 -13.93
N ALA A 384 5.81 -21.13 -13.00
CA ALA A 384 5.44 -20.08 -12.06
C ALA A 384 4.94 -18.79 -12.72
N TYR A 385 5.68 -18.27 -13.68
CA TYR A 385 5.27 -17.04 -14.38
C TYR A 385 3.96 -17.23 -15.16
N GLN A 386 3.84 -18.34 -15.88
CA GLN A 386 2.61 -18.65 -16.62
C GLN A 386 1.40 -18.79 -15.70
N ASN A 387 1.56 -19.40 -14.54
CA ASN A 387 0.49 -19.48 -13.55
C ASN A 387 0.00 -18.11 -13.14
N MET A 388 0.93 -17.17 -12.90
CA MET A 388 0.58 -15.80 -12.56
C MET A 388 -0.07 -15.04 -13.73
N VAL A 389 0.36 -15.30 -14.97
CA VAL A 389 -0.29 -14.74 -16.17
C VAL A 389 -1.72 -15.28 -16.33
N LYS A 390 -1.95 -16.57 -16.09
CA LYS A 390 -3.31 -17.15 -16.07
C LYS A 390 -4.20 -16.46 -15.02
N LEU A 391 -3.66 -16.25 -13.82
CA LEU A 391 -4.35 -15.49 -12.77
C LEU A 391 -4.66 -14.06 -13.23
N ALA A 392 -3.67 -13.34 -13.79
CA ALA A 392 -3.86 -11.98 -14.28
C ALA A 392 -4.94 -11.88 -15.34
N HIS A 393 -4.99 -12.82 -16.28
CA HIS A 393 -6.05 -12.89 -17.31
C HIS A 393 -7.43 -13.20 -16.71
N TRP A 394 -7.52 -14.09 -15.73
CA TRP A 394 -8.76 -14.36 -15.01
C TRP A 394 -9.25 -13.09 -14.28
N ARG A 395 -8.33 -12.39 -13.62
CA ARG A 395 -8.63 -11.12 -12.92
C ARG A 395 -9.10 -10.03 -13.88
N THR A 396 -8.45 -9.90 -15.04
CA THR A 396 -8.87 -8.95 -16.10
C THR A 396 -10.33 -9.22 -16.56
N LYS A 397 -10.70 -10.47 -16.77
CA LYS A 397 -12.08 -10.84 -17.13
C LYS A 397 -13.07 -10.47 -16.00
N LYS A 398 -12.70 -10.71 -14.75
CA LYS A 398 -13.53 -10.32 -13.60
C LYS A 398 -13.67 -8.79 -13.50
N MET A 399 -12.59 -8.04 -13.68
CA MET A 399 -12.63 -6.56 -13.69
C MET A 399 -13.53 -6.02 -14.81
N ILE A 400 -13.42 -6.55 -16.04
CA ILE A 400 -14.29 -6.17 -17.13
C ILE A 400 -15.76 -6.42 -16.78
N SER A 401 -16.07 -7.56 -16.16
CA SER A 401 -17.43 -7.92 -15.76
C SER A 401 -18.02 -7.01 -14.68
N LEU A 402 -17.19 -6.31 -13.93
CA LEU A 402 -17.59 -5.39 -12.86
C LEU A 402 -17.82 -3.96 -13.35
N ASP A 403 -17.23 -3.57 -14.49
CA ASP A 403 -17.34 -2.18 -14.98
C ASP A 403 -18.81 -1.77 -15.15
N GLY A 404 -19.22 -0.69 -14.48
CA GLY A 404 -20.58 -0.20 -14.43
C GLY A 404 -21.55 -1.00 -13.53
N LYS A 405 -21.05 -1.97 -12.76
CA LYS A 405 -21.88 -2.82 -11.89
C LYS A 405 -21.58 -2.61 -10.43
N SER A 406 -22.52 -3.02 -9.56
CA SER A 406 -22.35 -3.03 -8.11
C SER A 406 -22.12 -4.44 -7.60
N THR A 407 -21.26 -4.57 -6.60
CA THR A 407 -21.04 -5.81 -5.86
C THR A 407 -20.54 -5.50 -4.45
N GLU A 408 -20.89 -6.38 -3.50
CA GLU A 408 -20.33 -6.33 -2.15
C GLU A 408 -18.98 -7.06 -2.06
N VAL A 409 -18.64 -7.86 -3.07
CA VAL A 409 -17.43 -8.68 -3.09
C VAL A 409 -16.36 -8.01 -3.94
N ASP A 410 -15.36 -7.46 -3.28
CA ASP A 410 -14.23 -6.81 -3.93
C ASP A 410 -13.31 -7.81 -4.62
N ILE A 411 -12.67 -7.37 -5.70
CA ILE A 411 -11.48 -8.05 -6.22
C ILE A 411 -10.29 -7.47 -5.46
N PRO A 412 -9.57 -8.28 -4.68
CA PRO A 412 -8.38 -7.81 -3.98
C PRO A 412 -7.35 -7.26 -4.97
N ILE A 413 -6.67 -6.19 -4.60
CA ILE A 413 -5.63 -5.59 -5.43
C ILE A 413 -4.33 -6.37 -5.23
N ILE A 414 -3.64 -6.71 -6.33
CA ILE A 414 -2.28 -7.23 -6.27
C ILE A 414 -1.32 -6.11 -6.66
N ASP A 415 -0.45 -5.75 -5.75
CA ASP A 415 0.68 -4.89 -6.06
C ASP A 415 1.83 -5.75 -6.61
N TRP A 416 1.87 -5.87 -7.94
CA TRP A 416 2.88 -6.66 -8.62
C TRP A 416 4.28 -6.06 -8.53
N GLU A 417 4.40 -4.77 -8.26
CA GLU A 417 5.69 -4.13 -8.02
C GLU A 417 6.25 -4.52 -6.65
N GLU A 418 5.45 -4.39 -5.60
CA GLU A 418 5.82 -4.80 -4.25
C GLU A 418 5.66 -6.31 -4.01
N PHE A 419 5.08 -7.02 -4.94
CA PHE A 419 4.81 -8.47 -4.90
C PHE A 419 4.00 -8.87 -3.66
N LYS A 420 2.94 -8.14 -3.40
CA LYS A 420 2.03 -8.37 -2.28
C LYS A 420 0.57 -8.17 -2.68
N MET A 421 -0.32 -8.86 -1.98
CA MET A 421 -1.74 -8.65 -2.09
C MET A 421 -2.20 -7.61 -1.07
N VAL A 422 -3.13 -6.76 -1.47
CA VAL A 422 -3.83 -5.81 -0.61
C VAL A 422 -5.31 -6.23 -0.59
N GLY A 423 -5.80 -6.56 0.59
CA GLY A 423 -7.17 -7.02 0.74
C GLY A 423 -7.43 -7.62 2.13
N LYS A 424 -8.55 -8.31 2.26
CA LYS A 424 -8.91 -9.00 3.51
C LYS A 424 -8.19 -10.35 3.59
N GLN A 425 -7.18 -10.40 4.43
CA GLN A 425 -6.29 -11.54 4.65
C GLN A 425 -6.17 -11.79 6.14
N SER A 426 -6.78 -12.86 6.64
CA SER A 426 -6.77 -13.17 8.09
C SER A 426 -5.38 -13.42 8.67
N TYR A 427 -4.41 -13.75 7.82
CA TYR A 427 -3.04 -14.13 8.18
C TYR A 427 -2.04 -12.96 8.11
N ILE A 428 -2.50 -11.73 7.93
CA ILE A 428 -1.64 -10.54 7.94
C ILE A 428 -1.64 -9.92 9.33
N VAL A 429 -0.46 -9.67 9.86
CA VAL A 429 -0.24 -9.02 11.17
C VAL A 429 -0.28 -7.51 10.97
N ASN A 430 -1.49 -6.98 10.89
CA ASN A 430 -1.78 -5.56 10.75
C ASN A 430 -3.27 -5.31 11.02
N ALA A 431 -3.67 -4.05 11.03
CA ALA A 431 -5.05 -3.60 10.96
C ALA A 431 -5.14 -2.40 10.03
N TYR A 432 -6.29 -2.14 9.43
CA TYR A 432 -6.45 -0.99 8.52
C TYR A 432 -7.85 -0.41 8.48
N TYR A 433 -7.90 0.90 8.31
CA TYR A 433 -9.09 1.64 7.93
C TYR A 433 -9.15 1.83 6.41
N THR A 434 -10.32 1.57 5.83
CA THR A 434 -10.57 1.75 4.39
C THR A 434 -11.56 2.91 4.20
N PRO A 435 -11.12 4.09 3.72
CA PRO A 435 -11.98 5.27 3.59
C PRO A 435 -13.19 5.06 2.68
N THR A 436 -13.03 4.34 1.57
CA THR A 436 -14.10 4.04 0.60
C THR A 436 -15.15 3.06 1.10
N GLU A 437 -14.91 2.41 2.23
CA GLU A 437 -15.88 1.54 2.91
C GLU A 437 -16.33 2.11 4.26
N ASN A 438 -15.63 3.10 4.79
CA ASN A 438 -15.73 3.58 6.16
C ASN A 438 -15.68 2.40 7.14
N SER A 439 -14.67 1.57 6.99
CA SER A 439 -14.53 0.31 7.74
C SER A 439 -13.13 0.10 8.28
N ILE A 440 -13.07 -0.62 9.41
CA ILE A 440 -11.84 -1.12 10.01
C ILE A 440 -11.85 -2.64 9.90
N TYR A 441 -10.76 -3.22 9.43
CA TYR A 441 -10.52 -4.66 9.47
C TYR A 441 -9.33 -4.97 10.38
N VAL A 442 -9.55 -5.89 11.32
CA VAL A 442 -8.52 -6.42 12.22
C VAL A 442 -8.32 -7.89 11.90
N PRO A 443 -7.30 -8.27 11.12
CA PRO A 443 -6.99 -9.67 10.82
C PRO A 443 -6.77 -10.53 12.05
N LEU A 444 -7.13 -11.79 11.97
CA LEU A 444 -6.99 -12.73 13.09
C LEU A 444 -5.52 -12.88 13.54
N ALA A 445 -4.57 -12.83 12.61
CA ALA A 445 -3.14 -12.93 12.92
C ALA A 445 -2.61 -11.81 13.81
N TYR A 446 -3.31 -10.68 13.90
CA TYR A 446 -2.99 -9.60 14.82
C TYR A 446 -3.40 -9.94 16.28
N LEU A 447 -4.36 -10.85 16.48
CA LEU A 447 -4.93 -11.20 17.78
C LEU A 447 -4.11 -12.29 18.49
N GLN A 448 -2.84 -12.01 18.72
CA GLN A 448 -1.93 -12.88 19.46
C GLN A 448 -0.86 -12.08 20.20
N LYS A 449 -0.12 -12.72 21.08
CA LYS A 449 1.04 -12.09 21.73
C LYS A 449 2.07 -11.67 20.67
N PRO A 450 2.68 -10.48 20.75
CA PRO A 450 2.65 -9.54 21.88
C PRO A 450 1.52 -8.48 21.80
N PHE A 451 0.64 -8.50 20.80
CA PHE A 451 -0.32 -7.41 20.55
C PHE A 451 -1.55 -7.45 21.46
N ILE A 452 -1.91 -8.62 21.96
CA ILE A 452 -3.00 -8.83 22.91
C ILE A 452 -2.62 -9.96 23.85
N ASP A 453 -2.87 -9.76 25.15
CA ASP A 453 -2.61 -10.75 26.17
C ASP A 453 -3.68 -10.64 27.27
N LEU A 454 -4.62 -11.59 27.28
CA LEU A 454 -5.72 -11.62 28.24
C LEU A 454 -5.42 -12.49 29.47
N GLU A 455 -4.27 -13.16 29.51
CA GLU A 455 -3.91 -14.09 30.57
C GLU A 455 -3.00 -13.45 31.62
N GLU A 456 -1.96 -12.74 31.17
CA GLU A 456 -0.88 -12.27 32.04
C GLU A 456 -0.80 -10.75 32.18
N ARG A 457 -1.50 -9.99 31.31
CA ARG A 457 -1.39 -8.55 31.23
C ARG A 457 -2.69 -7.83 31.53
N GLY A 458 -2.55 -6.64 32.09
CA GLY A 458 -3.67 -5.77 32.46
C GLY A 458 -4.07 -4.81 31.35
N ILE A 459 -4.95 -3.87 31.72
CA ILE A 459 -5.54 -2.89 30.80
C ILE A 459 -4.49 -1.98 30.19
N GLU A 460 -3.46 -1.57 30.92
CA GLU A 460 -2.41 -0.69 30.43
C GLU A 460 -1.67 -1.30 29.26
N TYR A 461 -1.40 -2.59 29.33
CA TYR A 461 -0.73 -3.33 28.26
C TYR A 461 -1.60 -3.46 27.02
N ASN A 462 -2.81 -3.98 27.17
CA ASN A 462 -3.72 -4.20 26.03
C ASN A 462 -4.18 -2.89 25.41
N LEU A 463 -4.37 -1.84 26.20
CA LEU A 463 -4.69 -0.52 25.67
C LEU A 463 -3.54 0.08 24.84
N ALA A 464 -2.30 -0.10 25.30
CA ALA A 464 -1.11 0.38 24.56
C ALA A 464 -0.80 -0.42 23.29
N HIS A 465 -1.33 -1.63 23.15
CA HIS A 465 -1.14 -2.50 21.99
C HIS A 465 -2.39 -2.52 21.10
N ILE A 466 -3.29 -3.47 21.30
CA ILE A 466 -4.49 -3.58 20.46
C ILE A 466 -5.40 -2.34 20.58
N GLY A 467 -5.54 -1.77 21.76
CA GLY A 467 -6.37 -0.58 22.00
C GLY A 467 -5.86 0.63 21.21
N TYR A 468 -4.56 0.89 21.28
CA TYR A 468 -3.95 1.97 20.53
C TYR A 468 -4.07 1.78 19.01
N THR A 469 -3.91 0.56 18.52
CA THR A 469 -4.14 0.24 17.10
C THR A 469 -5.58 0.54 16.70
N LEU A 470 -6.58 0.11 17.49
CA LEU A 470 -7.99 0.42 17.21
C LEU A 470 -8.27 1.92 17.18
N ALA A 471 -7.75 2.66 18.15
CA ALA A 471 -7.91 4.11 18.23
C ALA A 471 -7.22 4.83 17.07
N HIS A 472 -6.04 4.35 16.65
CA HIS A 472 -5.33 4.83 15.47
C HIS A 472 -6.16 4.61 14.20
N GLU A 473 -6.69 3.41 13.98
CA GLU A 473 -7.51 3.12 12.79
C GLU A 473 -8.83 3.92 12.78
N MET A 474 -9.47 4.10 13.95
CA MET A 474 -10.64 4.97 14.06
C MET A 474 -10.30 6.42 13.69
N SER A 475 -9.12 6.88 14.06
CA SER A 475 -8.67 8.25 13.80
C SER A 475 -8.44 8.52 12.31
N HIS A 476 -8.13 7.51 11.51
CA HIS A 476 -8.07 7.62 10.06
C HIS A 476 -9.40 8.03 9.41
N CYS A 477 -10.52 7.80 10.09
CA CYS A 477 -11.84 8.27 9.65
C CYS A 477 -11.88 9.79 9.42
N LEU A 478 -11.13 10.54 10.21
CA LEU A 478 -11.10 12.01 10.21
C LEU A 478 -9.70 12.60 9.93
N ASP A 479 -8.75 11.81 9.41
CA ASP A 479 -7.44 12.33 8.99
C ASP A 479 -7.54 13.15 7.70
N ASP A 480 -6.41 13.59 7.16
CA ASP A 480 -6.33 14.43 5.97
C ASP A 480 -6.92 13.76 4.71
N LEU A 481 -6.89 12.44 4.62
CA LEU A 481 -7.50 11.67 3.54
C LEU A 481 -8.93 11.24 3.89
N GLY A 482 -9.12 10.58 5.03
CA GLY A 482 -10.42 10.05 5.46
C GLY A 482 -11.49 11.13 5.59
N SER A 483 -11.10 12.34 6.00
CA SER A 483 -12.00 13.50 6.09
C SER A 483 -12.60 13.97 4.76
N LYS A 484 -12.08 13.49 3.63
CA LYS A 484 -12.62 13.80 2.29
C LYS A 484 -13.77 12.87 1.88
N TYR A 485 -14.02 11.81 2.64
CA TYR A 485 -15.07 10.82 2.36
C TYR A 485 -16.25 10.97 3.33
N ASP A 486 -17.43 10.65 2.88
CA ASP A 486 -18.64 10.65 3.68
C ASP A 486 -18.82 9.36 4.50
N GLU A 487 -19.93 9.25 5.25
CA GLU A 487 -20.24 8.09 6.10
C GLU A 487 -20.46 6.79 5.32
N LYS A 488 -20.67 6.88 4.01
CA LYS A 488 -20.86 5.73 3.09
C LYS A 488 -19.58 5.35 2.35
N GLY A 489 -18.53 6.18 2.47
CA GLY A 489 -17.27 6.01 1.78
C GLY A 489 -17.17 6.74 0.43
N ASN A 490 -18.13 7.60 0.08
CA ASN A 490 -18.06 8.41 -1.12
C ASN A 490 -17.19 9.64 -0.90
N LEU A 491 -16.43 10.02 -1.92
CA LEU A 491 -15.71 11.30 -1.96
C LEU A 491 -16.71 12.43 -1.98
N HIS A 492 -16.83 13.14 -0.88
CA HIS A 492 -17.81 14.19 -0.68
C HIS A 492 -17.31 15.22 0.33
N ASN A 493 -17.29 16.50 -0.06
CA ASN A 493 -16.91 17.58 0.84
C ASN A 493 -18.07 17.91 1.80
N TRP A 494 -17.87 17.62 3.08
CA TRP A 494 -18.81 17.93 4.17
C TRP A 494 -18.28 19.00 5.14
N TRP A 495 -17.11 19.56 4.85
CA TRP A 495 -16.47 20.62 5.64
C TRP A 495 -16.99 22.00 5.29
N THR A 496 -17.11 22.90 6.30
CA THR A 496 -17.18 24.32 6.04
C THR A 496 -15.77 24.84 5.67
N LYS A 497 -15.72 25.93 4.90
CA LYS A 497 -14.44 26.54 4.52
C LYS A 497 -13.62 26.98 5.75
N HIS A 498 -14.30 27.51 6.80
CA HIS A 498 -13.66 27.89 8.04
C HIS A 498 -13.01 26.71 8.73
N ASP A 499 -13.75 25.61 8.94
CA ASP A 499 -13.26 24.44 9.66
C ASP A 499 -12.12 23.77 8.91
N LEU A 500 -12.21 23.70 7.59
CA LEU A 500 -11.13 23.18 6.76
C LEU A 500 -9.85 24.02 6.90
N THR A 501 -9.98 25.35 6.98
CA THR A 501 -8.84 26.25 7.22
C THR A 501 -8.20 25.97 8.59
N GLN A 502 -9.00 25.81 9.64
CA GLN A 502 -8.51 25.47 10.99
C GLN A 502 -7.82 24.12 11.02
N PHE A 503 -8.41 23.12 10.37
CA PHE A 503 -7.80 21.79 10.25
C PHE A 503 -6.45 21.83 9.54
N ASN A 504 -6.33 22.57 8.45
CA ASN A 504 -5.08 22.75 7.72
C ASN A 504 -3.99 23.44 8.55
N LEU A 505 -4.36 24.34 9.44
CA LEU A 505 -3.39 24.95 10.39
C LEU A 505 -2.83 23.91 11.38
N LYS A 506 -3.69 23.02 11.88
CA LYS A 506 -3.28 21.90 12.73
C LYS A 506 -2.36 20.92 12.00
N ILE A 507 -2.67 20.59 10.76
CA ILE A 507 -1.84 19.77 9.87
C ILE A 507 -0.43 20.38 9.73
N LYS A 508 -0.34 21.69 9.50
CA LYS A 508 0.94 22.39 9.39
C LYS A 508 1.77 22.32 10.68
N ASP A 509 1.12 22.46 11.83
CA ASP A 509 1.79 22.31 13.13
C ASP A 509 2.33 20.89 13.35
N VAL A 510 1.57 19.87 12.99
CA VAL A 510 2.00 18.47 13.06
C VAL A 510 3.20 18.21 12.14
N ILE A 511 3.14 18.65 10.89
CA ILE A 511 4.26 18.53 9.94
C ILE A 511 5.52 19.15 10.55
N LYS A 512 5.42 20.38 11.06
CA LYS A 512 6.53 21.10 11.66
C LYS A 512 7.12 20.37 12.87
N GLN A 513 6.28 19.78 13.72
CA GLN A 513 6.74 19.02 14.89
C GLN A 513 7.58 17.81 14.49
N TYR A 514 7.07 16.96 13.58
CA TYR A 514 7.77 15.75 13.17
C TYR A 514 9.09 16.07 12.45
N GLU A 515 9.10 17.08 11.59
CA GLU A 515 10.33 17.56 10.92
C GLU A 515 11.36 18.11 11.92
N THR A 516 10.90 18.81 12.95
CA THR A 516 11.77 19.35 14.01
C THR A 516 12.38 18.22 14.83
N PHE A 517 11.59 17.23 15.24
CA PHE A 517 12.08 16.09 16.02
C PHE A 517 13.06 15.23 15.20
N ALA A 518 12.81 15.03 13.91
CA ALA A 518 13.74 14.36 13.02
C ALA A 518 15.07 15.13 12.89
N LYS A 519 15.00 16.45 12.82
CA LYS A 519 16.19 17.30 12.74
C LYS A 519 17.11 17.18 13.96
N TYR A 520 16.57 16.90 15.15
CA TYR A 520 17.39 16.66 16.34
C TYR A 520 18.30 15.43 16.20
N ASP A 521 17.94 14.49 15.33
CA ASP A 521 18.72 13.31 15.00
C ASP A 521 19.51 13.46 13.69
N GLY A 522 19.58 14.68 13.12
CA GLY A 522 20.24 14.94 11.84
C GLY A 522 19.52 14.39 10.61
N ILE A 523 18.24 14.01 10.76
CA ILE A 523 17.43 13.43 9.69
C ILE A 523 16.59 14.53 9.03
N LYS A 524 16.68 14.63 7.68
CA LYS A 524 15.81 15.46 6.88
C LYS A 524 14.58 14.63 6.47
N MET A 525 13.43 14.98 7.02
CA MET A 525 12.16 14.32 6.75
C MET A 525 11.18 15.30 6.13
N ASP A 526 10.41 14.84 5.12
CA ASP A 526 9.20 15.54 4.63
C ASP A 526 7.99 14.92 5.32
N ALA A 527 7.56 15.50 6.42
CA ALA A 527 6.45 14.98 7.21
C ALA A 527 5.07 15.16 6.55
N SER A 528 4.99 15.85 5.41
CA SER A 528 3.76 15.90 4.61
C SER A 528 3.41 14.54 4.00
N LEU A 529 4.40 13.67 3.78
CA LEU A 529 4.21 12.32 3.24
C LEU A 529 3.60 11.35 4.27
N SER A 530 3.75 11.64 5.55
CA SER A 530 3.28 10.79 6.66
C SER A 530 2.19 11.45 7.50
N VAL A 531 1.65 12.58 7.07
CA VAL A 531 0.77 13.39 7.91
C VAL A 531 -0.49 12.67 8.36
N GLY A 532 -1.09 11.84 7.51
CA GLY A 532 -2.27 11.04 7.86
C GLY A 532 -1.97 10.08 9.02
N GLU A 533 -0.85 9.39 8.96
CA GLU A 533 -0.38 8.50 10.02
C GLU A 533 -0.06 9.29 11.31
N ASN A 534 0.55 10.45 11.16
CA ASN A 534 0.91 11.31 12.30
C ASN A 534 -0.35 11.83 13.01
N LEU A 535 -1.35 12.27 12.26
CA LEU A 535 -2.65 12.67 12.80
C LEU A 535 -3.36 11.52 13.54
N ALA A 536 -3.34 10.32 12.94
CA ALA A 536 -3.94 9.13 13.53
C ALA A 536 -3.23 8.70 14.82
N ASP A 537 -1.92 8.78 14.87
CA ASP A 537 -1.14 8.48 16.07
C ASP A 537 -1.45 9.46 17.21
N ILE A 538 -1.48 10.77 16.92
CA ILE A 538 -1.77 11.80 17.93
C ILE A 538 -3.21 11.65 18.46
N SER A 539 -4.18 11.53 17.57
CA SER A 539 -5.59 11.39 17.94
C SER A 539 -5.84 10.08 18.67
N GLY A 540 -5.26 8.98 18.18
CA GLY A 540 -5.40 7.65 18.77
C GLY A 540 -4.84 7.58 20.18
N LEU A 541 -3.68 8.19 20.42
CA LEU A 541 -3.08 8.22 21.74
C LEU A 541 -3.92 9.05 22.74
N ALA A 542 -4.46 10.17 22.30
CA ALA A 542 -5.36 11.00 23.13
C ALA A 542 -6.64 10.25 23.50
N ILE A 543 -7.21 9.49 22.57
CA ILE A 543 -8.37 8.63 22.83
C ILE A 543 -8.03 7.57 23.90
N CYS A 544 -6.90 6.92 23.79
CA CYS A 544 -6.45 5.91 24.75
C CYS A 544 -6.18 6.50 26.14
N GLU A 545 -5.55 7.69 26.23
CA GLU A 545 -5.33 8.37 27.50
C GLU A 545 -6.67 8.65 28.19
N GLU A 546 -7.64 9.19 27.48
CA GLU A 546 -8.98 9.48 28.04
C GLU A 546 -9.74 8.20 28.41
N TYR A 547 -9.61 7.15 27.63
CA TYR A 547 -10.15 5.83 27.97
C TYR A 547 -9.59 5.32 29.32
N LEU A 548 -8.28 5.44 29.54
CA LEU A 548 -7.65 5.00 30.77
C LEU A 548 -8.09 5.86 31.98
N GLN A 549 -8.33 7.16 31.79
CA GLN A 549 -8.92 8.03 32.79
C GLN A 549 -10.34 7.59 33.18
N ASP A 550 -11.19 7.29 32.20
CA ASP A 550 -12.53 6.75 32.41
C ASP A 550 -12.50 5.41 33.16
N PHE A 551 -11.60 4.53 32.80
CA PHE A 551 -11.43 3.24 33.44
C PHE A 551 -11.03 3.41 34.92
N GLN A 552 -10.16 4.36 35.21
CA GLN A 552 -9.81 4.75 36.58
C GLN A 552 -11.04 5.20 37.36
N GLU A 553 -11.81 6.14 36.81
CA GLU A 553 -13.00 6.68 37.49
C GLU A 553 -14.06 5.63 37.76
N ASN A 554 -14.31 4.73 36.80
CA ASN A 554 -15.34 3.72 36.87
C ASN A 554 -14.96 2.48 37.69
N ASN A 555 -13.68 2.26 37.96
CA ASN A 555 -13.18 1.04 38.64
C ASN A 555 -12.32 1.34 39.87
N ASN A 556 -12.33 2.55 40.39
CA ASN A 556 -11.45 3.01 41.46
C ASN A 556 -11.53 2.17 42.74
N ASP A 557 -12.72 1.64 43.03
CA ASP A 557 -12.98 0.78 44.22
C ASP A 557 -12.48 -0.66 44.03
N ILE A 558 -12.28 -1.09 42.76
CA ILE A 558 -11.92 -2.47 42.41
C ILE A 558 -10.44 -2.56 42.03
N VAL A 559 -10.00 -1.66 41.18
CA VAL A 559 -8.62 -1.62 40.69
C VAL A 559 -8.11 -0.17 40.78
N PRO A 560 -7.32 0.17 41.80
CA PRO A 560 -6.81 1.50 41.94
C PRO A 560 -5.83 1.78 40.79
N ILE A 561 -6.21 2.70 39.90
CA ILE A 561 -5.36 3.21 38.82
C ILE A 561 -4.77 4.53 39.29
N CYS A 562 -3.46 4.59 39.29
CA CYS A 562 -2.69 5.74 39.78
C CYS A 562 -1.72 6.22 38.71
N ALA A 563 -0.87 7.18 39.06
CA ALA A 563 0.18 7.68 38.16
C ALA A 563 1.07 6.56 37.60
N LEU A 564 1.33 5.50 38.35
CA LEU A 564 2.10 4.34 37.90
C LEU A 564 1.42 3.60 36.75
N SER A 565 0.08 3.53 36.72
CA SER A 565 -0.66 2.94 35.60
C SER A 565 -0.50 3.73 34.31
N PHE A 566 -0.52 5.07 34.39
CA PHE A 566 -0.24 5.91 33.21
C PHE A 566 1.22 5.84 32.77
N GLU A 567 2.18 5.79 33.69
CA GLU A 567 3.57 5.55 33.37
C GLU A 567 3.79 4.20 32.68
N ALA A 568 3.13 3.14 33.17
CA ALA A 568 3.13 1.82 32.55
C ALA A 568 2.56 1.88 31.12
N PHE A 569 1.42 2.54 30.96
CA PHE A 569 0.79 2.72 29.65
C PHE A 569 1.74 3.45 28.66
N PHE A 570 2.32 4.57 29.04
CA PHE A 570 3.25 5.30 28.19
C PHE A 570 4.52 4.48 27.88
N THR A 571 5.00 3.72 28.84
CA THR A 571 6.13 2.79 28.62
C THR A 571 5.78 1.71 27.62
N TYR A 572 4.58 1.10 27.71
CA TYR A 572 4.13 0.10 26.74
C TYR A 572 3.91 0.66 25.35
N ILE A 573 3.47 1.90 25.19
CA ILE A 573 3.44 2.59 23.89
C ILE A 573 4.84 2.59 23.26
N ALA A 574 5.88 2.96 24.01
CA ALA A 574 7.26 2.95 23.52
C ALA A 574 7.77 1.53 23.23
N ILE A 575 7.42 0.56 24.06
CA ILE A 575 7.82 -0.85 23.86
C ILE A 575 7.19 -1.44 22.62
N GLN A 576 5.90 -1.16 22.39
CA GLN A 576 5.18 -1.62 21.19
C GLN A 576 5.83 -1.08 19.91
N ALA A 577 6.32 0.15 19.94
CA ALA A 577 6.92 0.82 18.79
C ALA A 577 8.43 0.56 18.62
N ARG A 578 9.02 -0.40 19.39
CA ARG A 578 10.44 -0.73 19.23
C ARG A 578 10.75 -1.25 17.84
N GLN A 579 11.75 -0.66 17.21
CA GLN A 579 12.15 -0.96 15.85
C GLN A 579 13.67 -0.93 15.73
N LYS A 580 14.20 -1.82 14.89
CA LYS A 580 15.55 -1.75 14.36
C LYS A 580 15.48 -1.65 12.84
N ILE A 581 15.82 -0.48 12.31
CA ILE A 581 15.90 -0.23 10.87
C ILE A 581 17.36 -0.31 10.42
N PHE A 582 17.61 -0.89 9.23
CA PHE A 582 18.95 -0.91 8.66
C PHE A 582 19.30 0.47 8.08
N ASP A 583 20.52 0.96 8.34
CA ASP A 583 20.94 2.31 7.93
C ASP A 583 20.72 2.59 6.45
N LYS A 584 20.99 1.61 5.58
CA LYS A 584 20.75 1.73 4.14
C LYS A 584 19.28 1.86 3.76
N ALA A 585 18.35 1.45 4.63
CA ALA A 585 16.92 1.49 4.38
C ALA A 585 16.28 2.83 4.79
N VAL A 586 16.92 3.62 5.64
CA VAL A 586 16.33 4.84 6.22
C VAL A 586 15.83 5.80 5.14
N ASN A 587 16.65 6.14 4.17
CA ASN A 587 16.27 7.12 3.13
C ASN A 587 15.09 6.63 2.27
N ALA A 588 15.10 5.35 1.87
CA ALA A 588 14.01 4.77 1.11
C ALA A 588 12.71 4.74 1.92
N GLN A 589 12.78 4.34 3.20
CA GLN A 589 11.61 4.33 4.09
C GLN A 589 11.01 5.72 4.28
N LEU A 590 11.82 6.76 4.42
CA LEU A 590 11.36 8.14 4.52
C LEU A 590 10.61 8.63 3.27
N LYS A 591 10.85 8.02 2.10
CA LYS A 591 10.24 8.41 0.82
C LYS A 591 9.06 7.51 0.40
N THR A 592 9.06 6.24 0.79
CA THR A 592 8.10 5.24 0.31
C THR A 592 7.11 4.77 1.36
N ASN A 593 7.46 4.84 2.64
CA ASN A 593 6.58 4.41 3.73
C ASN A 593 5.70 5.59 4.17
N PRO A 594 4.37 5.43 4.22
CA PRO A 594 3.47 6.45 4.76
C PRO A 594 3.65 6.66 6.27
N HIS A 595 4.27 5.69 6.97
CA HIS A 595 4.61 5.80 8.38
C HIS A 595 6.00 6.40 8.55
N PRO A 596 6.19 7.39 9.45
CA PRO A 596 7.52 7.82 9.82
C PRO A 596 8.20 6.76 10.69
N MET A 597 9.48 6.96 11.02
CA MET A 597 10.19 6.07 11.93
C MET A 597 9.48 6.00 13.29
N ASP A 598 9.44 4.82 13.89
CA ASP A 598 8.69 4.55 15.13
C ASP A 598 9.13 5.42 16.31
N LYS A 599 10.37 5.88 16.33
CA LYS A 599 10.83 6.89 17.30
C LYS A 599 9.97 8.14 17.29
N TYR A 600 9.62 8.67 16.13
CA TYR A 600 8.80 9.88 16.00
C TYR A 600 7.32 9.56 16.19
N ARG A 601 6.86 8.40 15.79
CA ARG A 601 5.52 7.88 16.09
C ARG A 601 5.25 7.76 17.59
N THR A 602 6.31 7.57 18.38
CA THR A 602 6.23 7.52 19.85
C THR A 602 6.39 8.90 20.45
N ASN A 603 7.49 9.59 20.13
CA ASN A 603 7.87 10.80 20.84
C ASN A 603 6.99 12.00 20.51
N CYS A 604 6.55 12.16 19.26
CA CYS A 604 5.75 13.32 18.88
C CYS A 604 4.35 13.30 19.50
N PRO A 605 3.58 12.18 19.44
CA PRO A 605 2.29 12.12 20.13
C PRO A 605 2.41 12.28 21.64
N LEU A 606 3.34 11.59 22.30
CA LEU A 606 3.54 11.67 23.75
C LEU A 606 3.84 13.10 24.21
N SER A 607 4.64 13.85 23.46
CA SER A 607 5.01 15.22 23.79
C SER A 607 3.83 16.21 23.78
N ARG A 608 2.70 15.83 23.18
CA ARG A 608 1.47 16.62 23.16
C ARG A 608 0.55 16.36 24.34
N LEU A 609 0.76 15.26 25.08
CA LEU A 609 -0.08 14.89 26.22
C LEU A 609 0.35 15.68 27.48
N LYS A 610 -0.59 16.42 28.04
CA LYS A 610 -0.34 17.22 29.26
C LYS A 610 0.08 16.33 30.44
N LEU A 611 -0.57 15.19 30.60
CA LEU A 611 -0.27 14.23 31.67
C LEU A 611 1.15 13.66 31.52
N PHE A 612 1.55 13.27 30.31
CA PHE A 612 2.89 12.79 30.04
C PHE A 612 3.94 13.85 30.40
N ARG A 613 3.73 15.10 29.97
CA ARG A 613 4.64 16.21 30.33
C ARG A 613 4.74 16.42 31.85
N SER A 614 3.63 16.35 32.54
CA SER A 614 3.58 16.49 33.99
C SER A 614 4.34 15.38 34.71
N LEU A 615 4.06 14.10 34.34
CA LEU A 615 4.69 12.95 34.96
C LEU A 615 6.22 12.92 34.78
N TYR A 616 6.69 13.32 33.60
CA TYR A 616 8.13 13.33 33.28
C TYR A 616 8.79 14.69 33.39
N ASN A 617 8.08 15.69 33.93
CA ASN A 617 8.59 17.05 34.14
C ASN A 617 9.21 17.68 32.85
N ILE A 618 8.55 17.46 31.70
CA ILE A 618 9.01 17.98 30.42
C ILE A 618 8.82 19.49 30.35
N LYS A 619 9.90 20.25 30.10
CA LYS A 619 9.93 21.71 30.08
C LYS A 619 10.44 22.23 28.75
N LYS A 620 10.19 23.53 28.50
CA LYS A 620 10.75 24.24 27.35
C LYS A 620 12.27 24.11 27.35
N GLY A 621 12.85 23.67 26.27
CA GLY A 621 14.26 23.36 26.09
C GLY A 621 14.58 21.86 26.06
N ASP A 622 13.70 21.00 26.55
CA ASP A 622 13.87 19.57 26.43
C ASP A 622 13.55 19.10 25.00
N LYS A 623 14.25 18.06 24.51
CA LYS A 623 14.01 17.51 23.18
C LYS A 623 12.61 16.92 23.00
N MET A 624 11.96 16.51 24.09
CA MET A 624 10.58 16.01 24.11
C MET A 624 9.53 17.12 24.27
N TYR A 625 9.93 18.39 24.30
CA TYR A 625 9.01 19.50 24.40
C TYR A 625 8.52 19.94 23.02
N TRP A 626 7.20 20.14 22.89
CA TRP A 626 6.59 20.85 21.77
C TRP A 626 5.74 22.01 22.29
N ASN A 627 5.64 23.10 21.53
CA ASN A 627 4.91 24.28 21.98
C ASN A 627 3.40 24.05 22.13
N SER A 628 2.84 23.10 21.41
CA SER A 628 1.43 22.77 21.44
C SER A 628 1.17 21.48 22.20
N THR A 629 0.07 21.46 22.96
CA THR A 629 -0.56 20.26 23.55
C THR A 629 -1.84 19.88 22.80
N ASP A 630 -2.02 20.42 21.62
CA ASP A 630 -3.18 20.13 20.77
C ASP A 630 -3.11 18.69 20.26
N THR A 631 -4.17 17.94 20.49
CA THR A 631 -4.36 16.55 20.05
C THR A 631 -5.36 16.45 18.90
N ILE A 632 -5.50 17.51 18.15
CA ILE A 632 -6.31 17.68 16.93
C ILE A 632 -7.78 17.99 17.24
N TRP A 633 -8.45 17.11 17.97
CA TRP A 633 -9.89 17.20 18.24
C TRP A 633 -10.26 17.70 19.64
#